data_e24ff07083a0745953e5a829e7ec75b7
#
_entry.id   e24ff07083a0745953e5a829e7ec75b7
#
_cell.length_a   1.000
_cell.length_b   1.000
_cell.length_c   1.000
_cell.angle_alpha   90.00
_cell.angle_beta   90.00
_cell.angle_gamma   90.00
#
_symmetry.space_group_name_H-M   'P 1'
#
loop_
_entity.id
_entity.type
_entity.pdbx_description
1 polymer ?
#
loop_
_entity_poly.entity_id
_entity_poly.type
_entity_poly.pdbx_seq_one_letter_code
_entity_poly.pdbx_strand_id
1 'polypeptide(L)'
;MGVLGEKAMEELLKDKIFGEYNNVSGDFKFGRNLKVGSFNTILRDVEVGNNVDIQNYVLLKPGTRIGNDCYIDSYVLSSGACTIGNNVILRYRTVIARNVIIEDNNFFTAGVKTIFLDHSAQATQNPLHIKQGSFFGDNSIIMGGITIAENCIIGACAFVNKNTEPGGVYAGIPARRLRDVREDELWYKKP
;
A
#
# COMPACT_ATOMS: atom_id res chain seq x y z
N MET A 1 -24.97 9.63 0.06
CA MET A 1 -24.02 9.26 -0.99
C MET A 1 -23.64 10.53 -1.72
N GLY A 2 -22.54 11.17 -1.34
CA GLY A 2 -22.05 12.36 -2.04
C GLY A 2 -21.11 11.91 -3.15
N VAL A 3 -21.61 11.84 -4.36
CA VAL A 3 -20.79 11.88 -5.56
C VAL A 3 -20.16 13.27 -5.59
N LEU A 4 -18.90 13.42 -5.97
CA LEU A 4 -18.31 14.71 -6.34
C LEU A 4 -19.38 15.43 -7.18
N GLY A 5 -19.74 16.66 -6.79
CA GLY A 5 -20.76 17.40 -7.52
C GLY A 5 -20.39 17.44 -9.00
N GLU A 6 -21.37 17.35 -9.90
CA GLU A 6 -21.13 17.25 -11.36
C GLU A 6 -20.09 18.25 -11.87
N LYS A 7 -20.06 19.47 -11.35
CA LYS A 7 -19.06 20.51 -11.69
C LYS A 7 -17.62 20.13 -11.29
N ALA A 8 -17.43 19.55 -10.11
CA ALA A 8 -16.09 19.13 -9.66
C ALA A 8 -15.59 17.92 -10.46
N MET A 9 -16.51 17.01 -10.80
CA MET A 9 -16.20 15.87 -11.68
C MET A 9 -15.89 16.36 -13.11
N GLU A 10 -16.63 17.33 -13.67
CA GLU A 10 -16.35 17.91 -14.98
C GLU A 10 -14.99 18.61 -15.02
N GLU A 11 -14.57 19.27 -13.95
CA GLU A 11 -13.28 19.96 -13.84
C GLU A 11 -12.13 18.94 -13.78
N LEU A 12 -12.29 17.85 -13.01
CA LEU A 12 -11.35 16.75 -12.92
C LEU A 12 -11.21 15.96 -14.24
N LEU A 13 -12.32 15.82 -14.98
CA LEU A 13 -12.33 15.17 -16.31
C LEU A 13 -11.69 16.06 -17.40
N LYS A 14 -11.75 17.39 -17.28
CA LYS A 14 -11.11 18.31 -18.22
C LYS A 14 -9.59 18.16 -18.28
N ASP A 15 -8.96 17.90 -17.14
CA ASP A 15 -7.51 17.73 -17.04
C ASP A 15 -7.05 16.26 -17.26
N LYS A 16 -7.95 15.35 -17.64
CA LYS A 16 -7.67 13.90 -17.80
C LYS A 16 -7.02 13.26 -16.57
N ILE A 17 -7.31 13.77 -15.39
CA ILE A 17 -6.80 13.23 -14.12
C ILE A 17 -7.44 11.88 -13.81
N PHE A 18 -8.71 11.70 -14.19
CA PHE A 18 -9.48 10.47 -13.96
C PHE A 18 -9.85 9.79 -15.27
N GLY A 19 -9.63 8.47 -15.32
CA GLY A 19 -10.20 7.63 -16.35
C GLY A 19 -11.72 7.44 -16.20
N GLU A 20 -12.28 6.52 -16.95
CA GLU A 20 -13.73 6.29 -16.99
C GLU A 20 -14.21 5.33 -15.89
N TYR A 21 -15.51 5.37 -15.60
CA TYR A 21 -16.23 4.43 -14.71
C TYR A 21 -15.68 4.38 -13.27
N ASN A 22 -15.21 5.50 -12.75
CA ASN A 22 -14.76 5.60 -11.37
C ASN A 22 -15.93 5.93 -10.43
N ASN A 23 -15.98 5.25 -9.27
CA ASN A 23 -16.87 5.59 -8.16
C ASN A 23 -16.05 6.29 -7.07
N VAL A 24 -16.13 7.61 -7.01
CA VAL A 24 -15.33 8.44 -6.11
C VAL A 24 -16.22 9.21 -5.14
N SER A 25 -15.94 9.12 -3.84
CA SER A 25 -16.68 9.87 -2.82
C SER A 25 -16.42 11.37 -2.94
N GLY A 26 -17.46 12.19 -2.69
CA GLY A 26 -17.37 13.65 -2.77
C GLY A 26 -16.45 14.30 -1.73
N ASP A 27 -16.03 13.58 -0.70
CA ASP A 27 -15.10 14.03 0.33
C ASP A 27 -13.66 13.54 0.10
N PHE A 28 -13.38 12.92 -1.06
CA PHE A 28 -12.03 12.50 -1.43
C PHE A 28 -11.09 13.70 -1.53
N LYS A 29 -9.96 13.64 -0.80
CA LYS A 29 -8.94 14.67 -0.80
C LYS A 29 -7.68 14.19 -1.50
N PHE A 30 -7.11 15.05 -2.34
CA PHE A 30 -5.89 14.72 -3.07
C PHE A 30 -5.02 15.94 -3.32
N GLY A 31 -3.72 15.68 -3.52
CA GLY A 31 -2.72 16.69 -3.84
C GLY A 31 -2.58 16.95 -5.34
N ARG A 32 -1.49 17.61 -5.72
CA ARG A 32 -1.17 17.93 -7.14
C ARG A 32 -0.70 16.70 -7.90
N ASN A 33 -0.85 16.73 -9.24
CA ASN A 33 -0.37 15.70 -10.17
C ASN A 33 -0.91 14.30 -9.84
N LEU A 34 -2.16 14.20 -9.38
CA LEU A 34 -2.84 12.92 -9.22
C LEU A 34 -3.24 12.38 -10.61
N LYS A 35 -2.98 11.09 -10.83
CA LYS A 35 -3.52 10.34 -11.95
C LYS A 35 -4.35 9.18 -11.43
N VAL A 36 -5.52 8.97 -12.01
CA VAL A 36 -6.42 7.88 -11.65
C VAL A 36 -6.91 7.20 -12.92
N GLY A 37 -6.63 5.91 -13.05
CA GLY A 37 -7.12 5.10 -14.16
C GLY A 37 -8.63 4.89 -14.11
N SER A 38 -9.11 3.82 -14.68
CA SER A 38 -10.54 3.52 -14.82
C SER A 38 -11.01 2.44 -13.86
N PHE A 39 -12.32 2.39 -13.60
CA PHE A 39 -13.00 1.37 -12.78
C PHE A 39 -12.54 1.34 -11.32
N ASN A 40 -12.09 2.46 -10.78
CA ASN A 40 -11.69 2.55 -9.37
C ASN A 40 -12.87 2.85 -8.46
N THR A 41 -12.77 2.40 -7.21
CA THR A 41 -13.70 2.74 -6.13
C THR A 41 -12.91 3.40 -5.00
N ILE A 42 -13.10 4.70 -4.84
CA ILE A 42 -12.49 5.51 -3.78
C ILE A 42 -13.61 5.96 -2.84
N LEU A 43 -13.65 5.36 -1.67
CA LEU A 43 -14.72 5.59 -0.71
C LEU A 43 -14.44 6.84 0.14
N ARG A 44 -15.38 7.17 1.05
CA ARG A 44 -15.31 8.34 1.91
C ARG A 44 -14.02 8.34 2.77
N ASP A 45 -13.62 9.53 3.20
CA ASP A 45 -12.51 9.71 4.12
C ASP A 45 -11.19 9.09 3.61
N VAL A 46 -10.93 9.22 2.30
CA VAL A 46 -9.66 8.85 1.68
C VAL A 46 -8.88 10.11 1.38
N GLU A 47 -7.58 10.11 1.70
CA GLU A 47 -6.67 11.22 1.39
C GLU A 47 -5.43 10.69 0.67
N VAL A 48 -5.02 11.41 -0.37
CA VAL A 48 -3.88 11.07 -1.23
C VAL A 48 -3.01 12.30 -1.43
N GLY A 49 -1.70 12.15 -1.31
CA GLY A 49 -0.73 13.23 -1.46
C GLY A 49 -0.50 13.68 -2.90
N ASN A 50 0.66 14.30 -3.13
CA ASN A 50 1.07 14.80 -4.45
C ASN A 50 1.76 13.70 -5.27
N ASN A 51 1.73 13.84 -6.62
CA ASN A 51 2.44 12.96 -7.56
C ASN A 51 2.07 11.48 -7.38
N VAL A 52 0.80 11.19 -7.16
CA VAL A 52 0.33 9.81 -6.98
C VAL A 52 -0.30 9.31 -8.28
N ASP A 53 0.06 8.08 -8.66
CA ASP A 53 -0.47 7.40 -9.84
C ASP A 53 -1.26 6.17 -9.39
N ILE A 54 -2.59 6.21 -9.57
CA ILE A 54 -3.52 5.13 -9.25
C ILE A 54 -3.97 4.50 -10.56
N GLN A 55 -3.70 3.22 -10.74
CA GLN A 55 -4.04 2.49 -11.96
C GLN A 55 -5.52 2.07 -11.96
N ASN A 56 -5.87 0.92 -12.54
CA ASN A 56 -7.25 0.52 -12.76
C ASN A 56 -7.74 -0.49 -11.70
N TYR A 57 -9.06 -0.52 -11.46
CA TYR A 57 -9.69 -1.49 -10.55
C TYR A 57 -9.15 -1.44 -9.11
N VAL A 58 -8.71 -0.29 -8.65
CA VAL A 58 -8.23 -0.08 -7.29
C VAL A 58 -9.41 0.18 -6.36
N LEU A 59 -9.39 -0.42 -5.17
CA LEU A 59 -10.36 -0.15 -4.11
C LEU A 59 -9.67 0.48 -2.90
N LEU A 60 -10.00 1.74 -2.62
CA LEU A 60 -9.57 2.44 -1.41
C LEU A 60 -10.75 2.61 -0.45
N LYS A 61 -10.71 1.90 0.69
CA LYS A 61 -11.75 1.97 1.71
C LYS A 61 -11.53 3.13 2.69
N PRO A 62 -12.57 3.48 3.49
CA PRO A 62 -12.54 4.65 4.37
C PRO A 62 -11.35 4.69 5.32
N GLY A 63 -10.80 5.89 5.51
CA GLY A 63 -9.64 6.11 6.38
C GLY A 63 -8.30 5.71 5.78
N THR A 64 -8.23 5.46 4.47
CA THR A 64 -6.97 5.24 3.78
C THR A 64 -6.24 6.57 3.59
N ARG A 65 -4.98 6.63 3.98
CA ARG A 65 -4.08 7.77 3.79
C ARG A 65 -2.88 7.34 2.97
N ILE A 66 -2.61 8.02 1.87
CA ILE A 66 -1.48 7.76 0.96
C ILE A 66 -0.64 9.03 0.86
N GLY A 67 0.64 8.91 1.09
CA GLY A 67 1.60 10.00 1.01
C GLY A 67 1.90 10.45 -0.43
N ASN A 68 3.04 11.11 -0.61
CA ASN A 68 3.47 11.65 -1.90
C ASN A 68 4.26 10.61 -2.71
N ASP A 69 4.37 10.86 -4.03
CA ASP A 69 5.24 10.11 -4.94
C ASP A 69 4.99 8.59 -4.94
N CYS A 70 3.72 8.20 -4.79
CA CYS A 70 3.30 6.80 -4.69
C CYS A 70 2.76 6.26 -6.01
N TYR A 71 3.00 4.97 -6.24
CA TYR A 71 2.45 4.22 -7.35
C TYR A 71 1.56 3.08 -6.86
N ILE A 72 0.29 3.11 -7.24
CA ILE A 72 -0.75 2.15 -6.82
C ILE A 72 -1.23 1.41 -8.07
N ASP A 73 -0.71 0.21 -8.27
CA ASP A 73 -0.98 -0.59 -9.47
C ASP A 73 -2.41 -1.17 -9.48
N SER A 74 -2.78 -1.75 -10.59
CA SER A 74 -4.12 -2.29 -10.79
C SER A 74 -4.49 -3.40 -9.80
N TYR A 75 -5.75 -3.43 -9.40
CA TYR A 75 -6.31 -4.38 -8.44
C TYR A 75 -5.72 -4.30 -7.03
N VAL A 76 -5.04 -3.22 -6.67
CA VAL A 76 -4.66 -2.97 -5.27
C VAL A 76 -5.90 -2.70 -4.44
N LEU A 77 -5.93 -3.29 -3.25
CA LEU A 77 -7.01 -3.12 -2.29
C LEU A 77 -6.47 -2.60 -0.96
N SER A 78 -7.02 -1.48 -0.49
CA SER A 78 -6.92 -1.04 0.90
C SER A 78 -8.19 -1.41 1.67
N SER A 79 -8.04 -2.09 2.79
CA SER A 79 -9.16 -2.42 3.69
C SER A 79 -9.60 -1.24 4.57
N GLY A 80 -8.96 -0.08 4.43
CA GLY A 80 -9.27 1.15 5.14
C GLY A 80 -8.50 1.35 6.44
N ALA A 81 -8.60 2.54 7.03
CA ALA A 81 -7.91 2.94 8.26
C ALA A 81 -6.42 2.55 8.25
N CYS A 82 -5.73 2.74 7.12
CA CYS A 82 -4.32 2.47 6.96
C CYS A 82 -3.57 3.72 6.50
N THR A 83 -2.29 3.80 6.87
CA THR A 83 -1.39 4.89 6.48
C THR A 83 -0.28 4.33 5.61
N ILE A 84 -0.09 4.93 4.44
CA ILE A 84 0.95 4.62 3.47
C ILE A 84 1.80 5.88 3.31
N GLY A 85 3.08 5.77 3.57
CA GLY A 85 4.06 6.87 3.53
C GLY A 85 4.35 7.37 2.12
N ASN A 86 5.48 8.05 1.97
CA ASN A 86 5.93 8.61 0.70
C ASN A 86 6.80 7.62 -0.08
N ASN A 87 6.85 7.78 -1.40
CA ASN A 87 7.66 6.93 -2.28
C ASN A 87 7.38 5.43 -2.05
N VAL A 88 6.10 5.07 -1.95
CA VAL A 88 5.66 3.68 -1.78
C VAL A 88 5.11 3.15 -3.10
N ILE A 89 5.55 1.97 -3.47
CA ILE A 89 5.09 1.27 -4.66
C ILE A 89 4.30 0.04 -4.24
N LEU A 90 3.02 0.01 -4.57
CA LEU A 90 2.16 -1.16 -4.41
C LEU A 90 1.87 -1.75 -5.78
N ARG A 91 2.49 -2.89 -6.10
CA ARG A 91 2.28 -3.54 -7.38
C ARG A 91 0.99 -4.36 -7.38
N TYR A 92 0.66 -4.83 -8.55
CA TYR A 92 -0.54 -5.56 -8.94
C TYR A 92 -1.06 -6.55 -7.88
N ARG A 93 -2.35 -6.45 -7.54
CA ARG A 93 -3.05 -7.31 -6.55
C ARG A 93 -2.49 -7.26 -5.11
N THR A 94 -1.76 -6.23 -4.75
CA THR A 94 -1.37 -6.04 -3.34
C THR A 94 -2.60 -5.73 -2.49
N VAL A 95 -2.69 -6.36 -1.32
CA VAL A 95 -3.77 -6.15 -0.35
C VAL A 95 -3.19 -5.58 0.94
N ILE A 96 -3.60 -4.35 1.25
CA ILE A 96 -3.27 -3.68 2.51
C ILE A 96 -4.44 -3.84 3.47
N ALA A 97 -4.21 -4.56 4.54
CA ALA A 97 -5.20 -4.79 5.58
C ALA A 97 -5.49 -3.52 6.40
N ARG A 98 -6.52 -3.58 7.21
CA ARG A 98 -6.90 -2.49 8.10
C ARG A 98 -5.82 -2.25 9.17
N ASN A 99 -5.68 -1.00 9.60
CA ASN A 99 -4.74 -0.55 10.65
C ASN A 99 -3.27 -0.84 10.34
N VAL A 100 -2.89 -0.99 9.08
CA VAL A 100 -1.49 -1.12 8.68
C VAL A 100 -0.85 0.26 8.59
N ILE A 101 0.36 0.38 9.13
CA ILE A 101 1.21 1.56 9.01
C ILE A 101 2.41 1.19 8.13
N ILE A 102 2.54 1.83 6.99
CA ILE A 102 3.66 1.68 6.06
C ILE A 102 4.41 3.00 6.02
N GLU A 103 5.67 2.99 6.43
CA GLU A 103 6.55 4.15 6.32
C GLU A 103 7.07 4.34 4.88
N ASP A 104 7.93 5.31 4.66
CA ASP A 104 8.42 5.72 3.35
C ASP A 104 9.30 4.65 2.67
N ASN A 105 9.47 4.78 1.34
CA ASN A 105 10.41 3.99 0.55
C ASN A 105 10.17 2.47 0.59
N ASN A 106 8.94 2.02 0.63
CA ASN A 106 8.61 0.60 0.62
C ASN A 106 8.14 0.12 -0.75
N PHE A 107 8.61 -1.05 -1.17
CA PHE A 107 8.25 -1.66 -2.45
C PHE A 107 7.55 -3.01 -2.24
N PHE A 108 6.30 -3.07 -2.61
CA PHE A 108 5.51 -4.30 -2.62
C PHE A 108 5.38 -4.80 -4.05
N THR A 109 5.93 -5.96 -4.34
CA THR A 109 5.75 -6.61 -5.64
C THR A 109 4.34 -7.23 -5.76
N ALA A 110 4.06 -7.97 -6.82
CA ALA A 110 2.70 -8.42 -7.08
C ALA A 110 2.18 -9.41 -6.02
N GLY A 111 0.92 -9.26 -5.67
CA GLY A 111 0.20 -10.21 -4.83
C GLY A 111 0.58 -10.21 -3.35
N VAL A 112 1.38 -9.28 -2.88
CA VAL A 112 1.71 -9.17 -1.44
C VAL A 112 0.44 -8.93 -0.63
N LYS A 113 0.31 -9.61 0.50
CA LYS A 113 -0.86 -9.48 1.40
C LYS A 113 -0.43 -9.21 2.82
N THR A 114 -1.07 -8.23 3.43
CA THR A 114 -1.00 -8.02 4.88
C THR A 114 -2.25 -8.59 5.54
N ILE A 115 -2.14 -9.09 6.76
CA ILE A 115 -3.22 -9.70 7.51
C ILE A 115 -3.58 -8.84 8.72
N PHE A 116 -4.88 -8.70 8.98
CA PHE A 116 -5.42 -7.92 10.10
C PHE A 116 -5.96 -8.80 11.23
N LEU A 117 -6.51 -9.96 10.89
CA LEU A 117 -7.14 -10.87 11.87
C LEU A 117 -6.20 -12.01 12.24
N ASP A 118 -6.26 -12.43 13.48
CA ASP A 118 -5.66 -13.69 13.93
C ASP A 118 -6.54 -14.91 13.56
N HIS A 119 -6.10 -16.09 13.96
CA HIS A 119 -6.80 -17.36 13.69
C HIS A 119 -8.15 -17.50 14.42
N SER A 120 -8.44 -16.66 15.41
CA SER A 120 -9.73 -16.60 16.11
C SER A 120 -10.68 -15.53 15.51
N ALA A 121 -10.34 -14.98 14.35
CA ALA A 121 -11.03 -13.89 13.69
C ALA A 121 -11.10 -12.60 14.53
N GLN A 122 -10.17 -12.44 15.47
CA GLN A 122 -10.01 -11.22 16.24
C GLN A 122 -8.99 -10.30 15.57
N ALA A 123 -9.22 -9.00 15.66
CA ALA A 123 -8.22 -8.03 15.26
C ALA A 123 -6.95 -8.20 16.09
N THR A 124 -5.79 -8.16 15.47
CA THR A 124 -4.51 -8.14 16.19
C THR A 124 -4.45 -6.92 17.11
N GLN A 125 -3.94 -7.09 18.33
CA GLN A 125 -3.91 -6.03 19.34
C GLN A 125 -3.12 -4.79 18.88
N ASN A 126 -2.02 -5.02 18.16
CA ASN A 126 -1.17 -3.97 17.61
C ASN A 126 -1.34 -3.86 16.10
N PRO A 127 -1.17 -2.69 15.50
CA PRO A 127 -1.10 -2.56 14.05
C PRO A 127 0.12 -3.33 13.51
N LEU A 128 0.03 -3.78 12.26
CA LEU A 128 1.22 -4.13 11.51
C LEU A 128 1.96 -2.83 11.18
N HIS A 129 3.21 -2.74 11.61
CA HIS A 129 4.07 -1.60 11.32
C HIS A 129 5.19 -2.01 10.37
N ILE A 130 5.23 -1.44 9.20
CA ILE A 130 6.26 -1.65 8.18
C ILE A 130 7.12 -0.41 8.13
N LYS A 131 8.34 -0.51 8.66
CA LYS A 131 9.31 0.58 8.66
C LYS A 131 9.88 0.81 7.28
N GLN A 132 10.55 1.93 7.10
CA GLN A 132 11.01 2.41 5.81
C GLN A 132 11.98 1.46 5.08
N GLY A 133 12.01 1.56 3.75
CA GLY A 133 13.07 1.03 2.91
C GLY A 133 12.99 -0.45 2.59
N SER A 134 11.90 -1.14 2.92
CA SER A 134 11.81 -2.59 2.74
C SER A 134 11.25 -2.98 1.36
N PHE A 135 11.64 -4.17 0.92
CA PHE A 135 11.19 -4.80 -0.33
C PHE A 135 10.45 -6.10 -0.03
N PHE A 136 9.28 -6.28 -0.63
CA PHE A 136 8.43 -7.45 -0.44
C PHE A 136 8.28 -8.21 -1.75
N GLY A 137 8.79 -9.44 -1.79
CA GLY A 137 8.71 -10.33 -2.94
C GLY A 137 7.29 -10.83 -3.22
N ASP A 138 7.07 -11.26 -4.44
CA ASP A 138 5.75 -11.68 -4.95
C ASP A 138 5.06 -12.68 -4.03
N ASN A 139 3.76 -12.44 -3.81
CA ASN A 139 2.90 -13.30 -3.00
C ASN A 139 3.36 -13.53 -1.56
N SER A 140 4.24 -12.69 -1.02
CA SER A 140 4.57 -12.76 0.41
C SER A 140 3.37 -12.36 1.27
N ILE A 141 3.29 -12.94 2.47
CA ILE A 141 2.19 -12.74 3.42
C ILE A 141 2.78 -12.25 4.74
N ILE A 142 2.27 -11.13 5.23
CA ILE A 142 2.75 -10.46 6.44
C ILE A 142 1.64 -10.48 7.48
N MET A 143 1.89 -11.10 8.63
CA MET A 143 0.93 -11.15 9.74
C MET A 143 0.71 -9.77 10.37
N GLY A 144 -0.49 -9.57 10.86
CA GLY A 144 -0.81 -8.42 11.70
C GLY A 144 -0.11 -8.47 13.07
N GLY A 145 -0.01 -7.32 13.73
CA GLY A 145 0.52 -7.22 15.08
C GLY A 145 2.04 -7.31 15.20
N ILE A 146 2.76 -7.34 14.09
CA ILE A 146 4.24 -7.40 14.08
C ILE A 146 4.84 -6.11 13.50
N THR A 147 6.14 -5.98 13.68
CA THR A 147 6.94 -4.92 13.04
C THR A 147 7.90 -5.53 12.02
N ILE A 148 7.84 -5.04 10.80
CA ILE A 148 8.91 -5.22 9.82
C ILE A 148 9.88 -4.06 10.02
N ALA A 149 11.11 -4.38 10.41
CA ALA A 149 12.14 -3.38 10.64
C ALA A 149 12.61 -2.76 9.31
N GLU A 150 13.35 -1.66 9.41
CA GLU A 150 13.84 -0.93 8.26
C GLU A 150 14.76 -1.75 7.36
N ASN A 151 14.71 -1.46 6.05
CA ASN A 151 15.62 -2.01 5.04
C ASN A 151 15.61 -3.54 4.94
N CYS A 152 14.49 -4.17 5.22
CA CYS A 152 14.34 -5.61 5.07
C CYS A 152 14.04 -6.03 3.63
N ILE A 153 14.49 -7.20 3.23
CA ILE A 153 14.04 -7.88 2.01
C ILE A 153 13.26 -9.12 2.42
N ILE A 154 11.99 -9.17 2.04
CA ILE A 154 11.11 -10.31 2.22
C ILE A 154 11.07 -11.07 0.90
N GLY A 155 11.50 -12.32 0.89
CA GLY A 155 11.50 -13.18 -0.30
C GLY A 155 10.09 -13.50 -0.80
N ALA A 156 9.99 -13.86 -2.08
CA ALA A 156 8.73 -14.29 -2.68
C ALA A 156 8.12 -15.48 -1.92
N CYS A 157 6.79 -15.50 -1.81
CA CYS A 157 6.01 -16.52 -1.10
C CYS A 157 6.39 -16.70 0.38
N ALA A 158 7.14 -15.79 0.98
CA ALA A 158 7.47 -15.88 2.39
C ALA A 158 6.26 -15.59 3.29
N PHE A 159 6.14 -16.29 4.40
CA PHE A 159 5.16 -16.02 5.44
C PHE A 159 5.85 -15.44 6.69
N VAL A 160 5.74 -14.14 6.87
CA VAL A 160 6.34 -13.41 8.00
C VAL A 160 5.35 -13.34 9.15
N ASN A 161 5.64 -14.01 10.24
CA ASN A 161 4.77 -14.10 11.42
C ASN A 161 5.44 -13.66 12.73
N LYS A 162 6.60 -13.01 12.65
CA LYS A 162 7.35 -12.45 13.78
C LYS A 162 8.01 -11.16 13.37
N ASN A 163 8.32 -10.31 14.34
CA ASN A 163 9.13 -9.12 14.12
C ASN A 163 10.43 -9.47 13.40
N THR A 164 10.84 -8.58 12.51
CA THR A 164 12.14 -8.68 11.84
C THR A 164 13.16 -7.78 12.52
N GLU A 165 14.44 -8.03 12.25
CA GLU A 165 15.54 -7.15 12.63
C GLU A 165 15.97 -6.29 11.43
N PRO A 166 16.50 -5.08 11.65
CA PRO A 166 16.92 -4.20 10.57
C PRO A 166 17.87 -4.86 9.57
N GLY A 167 17.73 -4.50 8.30
CA GLY A 167 18.64 -4.92 7.23
C GLY A 167 18.70 -6.42 7.00
N GLY A 168 17.63 -7.16 7.34
CA GLY A 168 17.61 -8.61 7.17
C GLY A 168 16.94 -9.07 5.88
N VAL A 169 17.49 -10.12 5.25
CA VAL A 169 16.80 -10.89 4.19
C VAL A 169 16.07 -12.05 4.84
N TYR A 170 14.76 -12.13 4.63
CA TYR A 170 13.87 -13.15 5.20
C TYR A 170 13.19 -13.94 4.11
N ALA A 171 13.15 -15.26 4.20
CA ALA A 171 12.40 -16.12 3.28
C ALA A 171 11.89 -17.38 3.95
N GLY A 172 10.97 -18.08 3.29
CA GLY A 172 10.39 -19.36 3.72
C GLY A 172 9.04 -19.24 4.42
N ILE A 173 8.47 -20.40 4.79
CA ILE A 173 7.17 -20.58 5.46
C ILE A 173 7.37 -21.48 6.68
N PRO A 174 7.41 -20.92 7.89
CA PRO A 174 7.49 -19.51 8.23
C PRO A 174 8.84 -18.89 7.86
N ALA A 175 8.83 -17.58 7.59
CA ALA A 175 10.04 -16.87 7.19
C ALA A 175 11.12 -16.88 8.29
N ARG A 176 12.36 -17.00 7.87
CA ARG A 176 13.56 -16.94 8.72
C ARG A 176 14.57 -15.99 8.11
N ARG A 177 15.35 -15.33 8.97
CA ARG A 177 16.47 -14.51 8.53
C ARG A 177 17.53 -15.42 7.87
N LEU A 178 17.95 -15.06 6.66
CA LEU A 178 18.95 -15.78 5.89
C LEU A 178 20.32 -15.12 5.95
N ARG A 179 20.35 -13.80 5.86
CA ARG A 179 21.57 -12.97 5.81
C ARG A 179 21.24 -11.50 5.97
N ASP A 180 22.25 -10.66 5.97
CA ASP A 180 22.09 -9.21 5.88
C ASP A 180 21.81 -8.77 4.44
N VAL A 181 21.09 -7.66 4.31
CA VAL A 181 20.89 -6.97 3.04
C VAL A 181 22.18 -6.24 2.67
N ARG A 182 22.62 -6.35 1.42
CA ARG A 182 23.72 -5.56 0.90
C ARG A 182 23.23 -4.18 0.46
N GLU A 183 24.12 -3.19 0.50
CA GLU A 183 23.75 -1.81 0.16
C GLU A 183 23.23 -1.65 -1.28
N ASP A 184 23.80 -2.42 -2.23
CA ASP A 184 23.39 -2.46 -3.62
C ASP A 184 22.01 -3.12 -3.87
N GLU A 185 21.43 -3.75 -2.87
CA GLU A 185 20.10 -4.34 -2.91
C GLU A 185 18.99 -3.40 -2.46
N LEU A 186 19.31 -2.26 -1.86
CA LEU A 186 18.32 -1.27 -1.44
C LEU A 186 17.70 -0.57 -2.66
N TRP A 187 16.48 -0.94 -3.00
CA TRP A 187 15.80 -0.57 -4.24
C TRP A 187 15.67 0.95 -4.45
N TYR A 188 15.44 1.71 -3.36
CA TYR A 188 15.22 3.15 -3.39
C TYR A 188 16.52 3.97 -3.47
N LYS A 189 17.69 3.33 -3.35
CA LYS A 189 19.01 3.93 -3.55
C LYS A 189 19.54 3.75 -4.97
N LYS A 190 18.83 2.99 -5.81
CA LYS A 190 19.24 2.81 -7.20
C LYS A 190 18.95 4.07 -7.99
N PRO A 191 19.88 4.51 -8.87
CA PRO A 191 19.71 5.67 -9.72
C PRO A 191 18.55 5.51 -10.71
#